data_ee00fb9653626942f2994119693f6936
#
_entry.id   ee00fb9653626942f2994119693f6936
#
_cell.length_a   1.000
_cell.length_b   1.000
_cell.length_c   1.000
_cell.angle_alpha   90.00
_cell.angle_beta   90.00
_cell.angle_gamma   90.00
#
_symmetry.space_group_name_H-M   'P 1'
#
loop_
_entity.id
_entity.type
_entity.pdbx_description
1 polymer ?
#
loop_
_entity_poly.entity_id
_entity_poly.type
_entity_poly.pdbx_seq_one_letter_code
_entity_poly.pdbx_strand_id
1 'polypeptide(L)'
;MPFRVGLGQDSHRFSHVHEKRALYLGGVKIEGERGLKGNSDADVVLHSLFNSIAQIIGWKSLGTHADKMCKEEGITDSKEYLKEPLKKLKEMDFIITTVGITIECQKPKIDPISDAIRDSVAEILKIETDQVGIIATTGERLTAFGKGEGIQVFTVITAIHKNIRDFAESKTKKKKR
;
A
#
# COMPACT_ATOMS: atom_id res chain seq x y z
N MET A 1 11.03 2.52 20.23
CA MET A 1 11.66 3.40 19.23
C MET A 1 10.64 4.43 18.77
N PRO A 2 11.01 5.69 18.59
CA PRO A 2 10.06 6.75 18.21
C PRO A 2 9.68 6.71 16.73
N PHE A 3 10.30 5.84 15.96
CA PHE A 3 10.09 5.75 14.51
C PHE A 3 10.09 4.29 14.04
N ARG A 4 9.28 3.97 13.07
CA ARG A 4 9.15 2.65 12.45
C ARG A 4 9.12 2.76 10.93
N VAL A 5 9.59 1.72 10.27
CA VAL A 5 9.52 1.54 8.82
C VAL A 5 8.82 0.21 8.53
N GLY A 6 7.93 0.20 7.56
CA GLY A 6 7.31 -1.00 7.03
C GLY A 6 7.55 -1.09 5.52
N LEU A 7 7.95 -2.25 5.05
CA LEU A 7 8.04 -2.59 3.64
C LEU A 7 6.94 -3.61 3.31
N GLY A 8 6.02 -3.24 2.46
CA GLY A 8 4.99 -4.13 1.92
C GLY A 8 5.29 -4.50 0.47
N GLN A 9 4.88 -5.67 0.08
CA GLN A 9 4.92 -6.15 -1.31
C GLN A 9 3.64 -6.89 -1.60
N ASP A 10 3.11 -6.72 -2.80
CA ASP A 10 2.09 -7.60 -3.37
C ASP A 10 2.21 -7.66 -4.88
N SER A 11 1.64 -8.71 -5.48
CA SER A 11 1.64 -8.89 -6.93
C SER A 11 0.45 -9.72 -7.38
N HIS A 12 -0.13 -9.31 -8.49
CA HIS A 12 -1.25 -10.02 -9.13
C HIS A 12 -1.02 -10.21 -10.62
N ARG A 13 -1.43 -11.38 -11.13
CA ARG A 13 -1.53 -11.61 -12.57
C ARG A 13 -2.72 -10.84 -13.14
N PHE A 14 -2.63 -10.47 -14.41
CA PHE A 14 -3.83 -10.00 -15.12
C PHE A 14 -4.88 -11.11 -15.20
N SER A 15 -6.14 -10.72 -15.03
CA SER A 15 -7.30 -11.61 -15.23
C SER A 15 -7.38 -12.10 -16.68
N HIS A 16 -8.16 -13.12 -16.94
CA HIS A 16 -8.43 -13.51 -18.33
C HIS A 16 -9.27 -12.43 -19.04
N VAL A 17 -9.03 -12.22 -20.33
CA VAL A 17 -9.74 -11.19 -21.13
C VAL A 17 -11.26 -11.34 -21.05
N HIS A 18 -11.75 -12.57 -20.93
CA HIS A 18 -13.19 -12.86 -20.83
C HIS A 18 -13.84 -12.47 -19.49
N GLU A 19 -13.04 -12.28 -18.43
CA GLU A 19 -13.56 -11.96 -17.09
C GLU A 19 -14.01 -10.51 -16.96
N LYS A 20 -13.65 -9.62 -17.91
CA LYS A 20 -14.04 -8.20 -17.96
C LYS A 20 -13.87 -7.46 -16.61
N ARG A 21 -12.85 -7.83 -15.84
CA ARG A 21 -12.58 -7.17 -14.55
C ARG A 21 -12.04 -5.76 -14.79
N ALA A 22 -12.51 -4.80 -13.99
CA ALA A 22 -11.92 -3.47 -13.93
C ALA A 22 -10.53 -3.54 -13.25
N LEU A 23 -9.62 -2.66 -13.67
CA LEU A 23 -8.34 -2.46 -13.00
C LEU A 23 -8.49 -1.36 -11.96
N TYR A 24 -8.07 -1.64 -10.73
CA TYR A 24 -7.95 -0.66 -9.65
C TYR A 24 -6.50 -0.56 -9.20
N LEU A 25 -5.99 0.66 -9.02
CA LEU A 25 -4.65 0.94 -8.48
C LEU A 25 -4.74 2.11 -7.50
N GLY A 26 -4.44 1.84 -6.23
CA GLY A 26 -4.52 2.84 -5.17
C GLY A 26 -5.93 3.39 -4.94
N GLY A 27 -6.95 2.57 -5.20
CA GLY A 27 -8.35 2.95 -5.07
C GLY A 27 -8.92 3.70 -6.29
N VAL A 28 -8.11 3.90 -7.34
CA VAL A 28 -8.51 4.56 -8.59
C VAL A 28 -8.83 3.51 -9.64
N LYS A 29 -10.00 3.63 -10.29
CA LYS A 29 -10.34 2.81 -11.44
C LYS A 29 -9.60 3.30 -12.67
N ILE A 30 -8.87 2.39 -13.33
CA ILE A 30 -8.10 2.68 -14.53
C ILE A 30 -8.88 2.22 -15.75
N GLU A 31 -9.40 3.17 -16.49
CA GLU A 31 -10.25 2.88 -17.65
C GLU A 31 -9.44 2.33 -18.83
N GLY A 32 -10.06 1.42 -19.59
CA GLY A 32 -9.48 0.83 -20.80
C GLY A 32 -8.40 -0.22 -20.55
N GLU A 33 -8.08 -0.52 -19.29
CA GLU A 33 -7.06 -1.51 -18.95
C GLU A 33 -7.67 -2.78 -18.35
N ARG A 34 -6.95 -3.89 -18.52
CA ARG A 34 -7.36 -5.21 -18.03
C ARG A 34 -7.13 -5.30 -16.52
N GLY A 35 -8.14 -5.74 -15.77
CA GLY A 35 -8.06 -5.93 -14.33
C GLY A 35 -7.15 -7.08 -13.91
N LEU A 36 -6.87 -7.14 -12.62
CA LEU A 36 -6.03 -8.16 -12.00
C LEU A 36 -6.89 -9.33 -11.48
N LYS A 37 -6.29 -10.53 -11.41
CA LYS A 37 -6.93 -11.72 -10.87
C LYS A 37 -6.86 -11.69 -9.34
N GLY A 38 -8.00 -11.87 -8.68
CA GLY A 38 -8.09 -11.94 -7.22
C GLY A 38 -9.53 -12.13 -6.75
N ASN A 39 -9.72 -12.35 -5.46
CA ASN A 39 -11.05 -12.52 -4.86
C ASN A 39 -11.76 -11.18 -4.61
N SER A 40 -10.98 -10.11 -4.39
CA SER A 40 -11.42 -8.73 -4.23
C SER A 40 -11.34 -7.96 -5.56
N ASP A 41 -11.30 -6.63 -5.52
CA ASP A 41 -10.94 -5.77 -6.65
C ASP A 41 -9.48 -5.97 -7.12
N ALA A 42 -8.68 -6.68 -6.32
CA ALA A 42 -7.26 -6.99 -6.55
C ALA A 42 -6.39 -5.73 -6.72
N ASP A 43 -6.71 -4.66 -5.98
CA ASP A 43 -5.89 -3.44 -5.96
C ASP A 43 -4.52 -3.72 -5.30
N VAL A 44 -3.55 -4.06 -6.13
CA VAL A 44 -2.21 -4.47 -5.69
C VAL A 44 -1.46 -3.34 -4.97
N VAL A 45 -1.80 -2.06 -5.24
CA VAL A 45 -1.24 -0.90 -4.54
C VAL A 45 -1.75 -0.87 -3.10
N LEU A 46 -3.06 -0.97 -2.88
CA LEU A 46 -3.65 -0.99 -1.54
C LEU A 46 -3.25 -2.24 -0.76
N HIS A 47 -3.08 -3.39 -1.44
CA HIS A 47 -2.59 -4.62 -0.82
C HIS A 47 -1.14 -4.49 -0.31
N SER A 48 -0.24 -3.92 -1.13
CA SER A 48 1.14 -3.67 -0.68
C SER A 48 1.20 -2.64 0.45
N LEU A 49 0.30 -1.64 0.42
CA LEU A 49 0.14 -0.64 1.47
C LEU A 49 -0.33 -1.29 2.79
N PHE A 50 -1.31 -2.20 2.73
CA PHE A 50 -1.72 -2.99 3.90
C PHE A 50 -0.52 -3.72 4.51
N ASN A 51 0.24 -4.45 3.67
CA ASN A 51 1.38 -5.25 4.13
C ASN A 51 2.47 -4.40 4.77
N SER A 52 2.70 -3.17 4.28
CA SER A 52 3.66 -2.25 4.89
C SER A 52 3.20 -1.75 6.27
N ILE A 53 1.91 -1.43 6.44
CA ILE A 53 1.35 -1.07 7.74
C ILE A 53 1.37 -2.28 8.68
N ALA A 54 1.01 -3.46 8.19
CA ALA A 54 1.02 -4.71 8.96
C ALA A 54 2.41 -4.99 9.57
N GLN A 55 3.50 -4.76 8.82
CA GLN A 55 4.86 -4.87 9.37
C GLN A 55 5.10 -3.88 10.54
N ILE A 56 4.64 -2.63 10.41
CA ILE A 56 4.80 -1.61 11.46
C ILE A 56 4.10 -2.03 12.75
N ILE A 57 2.90 -2.59 12.65
CA ILE A 57 2.06 -2.95 13.81
C ILE A 57 2.26 -4.40 14.28
N GLY A 58 3.11 -5.19 13.60
CA GLY A 58 3.43 -6.58 13.96
C GLY A 58 2.32 -7.57 13.59
N TRP A 59 1.53 -7.28 12.56
CA TRP A 59 0.49 -8.17 12.05
C TRP A 59 1.02 -9.11 10.96
N LYS A 60 0.23 -10.15 10.66
CA LYS A 60 0.43 -11.02 9.50
C LYS A 60 0.04 -10.30 8.22
N SER A 61 0.44 -10.87 7.09
CA SER A 61 0.13 -10.33 5.76
C SER A 61 -1.38 -10.27 5.47
N LEU A 62 -1.74 -9.47 4.47
CA LEU A 62 -3.10 -9.28 4.00
C LEU A 62 -3.87 -10.58 3.78
N GLY A 63 -3.24 -11.62 3.20
CA GLY A 63 -3.93 -12.88 2.90
C GLY A 63 -4.62 -13.51 4.11
N THR A 64 -4.03 -13.38 5.31
CA THR A 64 -4.65 -13.87 6.55
C THR A 64 -5.91 -13.08 6.93
N HIS A 65 -5.95 -11.78 6.64
CA HIS A 65 -7.06 -10.88 6.98
C HIS A 65 -8.10 -10.80 5.88
N ALA A 66 -7.66 -10.67 4.61
CA ALA A 66 -8.52 -10.52 3.45
C ALA A 66 -9.39 -11.74 3.18
N ASP A 67 -8.90 -12.94 3.45
CA ASP A 67 -9.68 -14.17 3.27
C ASP A 67 -10.96 -14.15 4.12
N LYS A 68 -10.87 -13.71 5.37
CA LYS A 68 -12.02 -13.56 6.25
C LYS A 68 -12.97 -12.48 5.72
N MET A 69 -12.47 -11.26 5.48
CA MET A 69 -13.28 -10.13 5.03
C MET A 69 -13.94 -10.40 3.69
N CYS A 70 -13.23 -11.01 2.74
CA CYS A 70 -13.77 -11.27 1.41
C CYS A 70 -14.72 -12.48 1.38
N LYS A 71 -14.34 -13.61 2.01
CA LYS A 71 -15.09 -14.87 1.92
C LYS A 71 -16.26 -14.96 2.89
N GLU A 72 -16.10 -14.40 4.10
CA GLU A 72 -17.12 -14.47 5.15
C GLU A 72 -18.02 -13.22 5.16
N GLU A 73 -17.45 -12.04 4.90
CA GLU A 73 -18.15 -10.75 5.01
C GLU A 73 -18.53 -10.15 3.64
N GLY A 74 -18.04 -10.75 2.53
CA GLY A 74 -18.34 -10.27 1.15
C GLY A 74 -17.70 -8.94 0.77
N ILE A 75 -16.70 -8.48 1.53
CA ILE A 75 -16.02 -7.20 1.29
C ILE A 75 -15.01 -7.37 0.16
N THR A 76 -15.21 -6.67 -0.96
CA THR A 76 -14.36 -6.73 -2.14
C THR A 76 -13.59 -5.44 -2.45
N ASP A 77 -13.93 -4.32 -1.80
CA ASP A 77 -13.21 -3.06 -1.92
C ASP A 77 -11.96 -3.08 -1.02
N SER A 78 -10.78 -3.03 -1.62
CA SER A 78 -9.51 -3.07 -0.88
C SER A 78 -9.26 -1.85 0.02
N LYS A 79 -10.00 -0.74 -0.15
CA LYS A 79 -9.96 0.39 0.80
C LYS A 79 -10.45 -0.02 2.19
N GLU A 80 -11.46 -0.90 2.23
CA GLU A 80 -12.02 -1.38 3.49
C GLU A 80 -10.99 -2.18 4.31
N TYR A 81 -10.10 -2.92 3.64
CA TYR A 81 -9.04 -3.69 4.30
C TYR A 81 -8.06 -2.81 5.07
N LEU A 82 -7.87 -1.56 4.66
CA LEU A 82 -6.95 -0.63 5.32
C LEU A 82 -7.49 -0.03 6.63
N LYS A 83 -8.80 -0.07 6.86
CA LYS A 83 -9.42 0.56 8.04
C LYS A 83 -8.87 0.01 9.35
N GLU A 84 -8.80 -1.30 9.49
CA GLU A 84 -8.35 -1.95 10.72
C GLU A 84 -6.86 -1.71 11.02
N PRO A 85 -5.91 -1.93 10.08
CA PRO A 85 -4.50 -1.67 10.36
C PRO A 85 -4.22 -0.19 10.61
N LEU A 86 -4.91 0.75 9.94
CA LEU A 86 -4.79 2.18 10.21
C LEU A 86 -5.31 2.55 11.61
N LYS A 87 -6.45 1.96 12.03
CA LYS A 87 -6.97 2.12 13.39
C LYS A 87 -5.94 1.62 14.41
N LYS A 88 -5.36 0.44 14.19
CA LYS A 88 -4.34 -0.15 15.07
C LYS A 88 -3.09 0.72 15.15
N LEU A 89 -2.63 1.25 14.03
CA LEU A 89 -1.48 2.16 13.99
C LEU A 89 -1.74 3.43 14.85
N LYS A 90 -2.96 3.98 14.75
CA LYS A 90 -3.40 5.15 15.55
C LYS A 90 -3.47 4.82 17.04
N GLU A 91 -3.98 3.63 17.43
CA GLU A 91 -4.03 3.18 18.82
C GLU A 91 -2.63 3.01 19.42
N MET A 92 -1.62 2.76 18.60
CA MET A 92 -0.21 2.69 19.00
C MET A 92 0.48 4.06 19.01
N ASP A 93 -0.28 5.15 18.82
CA ASP A 93 0.20 6.54 18.74
C ASP A 93 1.24 6.80 17.63
N PHE A 94 1.19 6.04 16.54
CA PHE A 94 1.99 6.30 15.36
C PHE A 94 1.19 7.07 14.30
N ILE A 95 1.90 7.98 13.61
CA ILE A 95 1.41 8.69 12.43
C ILE A 95 2.33 8.41 11.25
N ILE A 96 1.74 8.20 10.07
CA ILE A 96 2.48 8.03 8.83
C ILE A 96 3.09 9.38 8.43
N THR A 97 4.35 9.37 8.01
CA THR A 97 5.07 10.58 7.59
C THR A 97 5.36 10.59 6.10
N THR A 98 5.70 9.45 5.52
CA THR A 98 5.92 9.33 4.07
C THR A 98 5.54 7.95 3.58
N VAL A 99 5.16 7.88 2.31
CA VAL A 99 4.87 6.66 1.57
C VAL A 99 5.62 6.68 0.24
N GLY A 100 6.42 5.67 -0.02
CA GLY A 100 7.06 5.44 -1.31
C GLY A 100 6.47 4.20 -1.96
N ILE A 101 5.99 4.32 -3.19
CA ILE A 101 5.38 3.24 -3.96
C ILE A 101 6.19 3.01 -5.21
N THR A 102 6.64 1.79 -5.44
CA THR A 102 7.31 1.37 -6.66
C THR A 102 6.45 0.34 -7.39
N ILE A 103 6.06 0.63 -8.63
CA ILE A 103 5.19 -0.22 -9.44
C ILE A 103 6.00 -0.80 -10.60
N GLU A 104 6.06 -2.11 -10.70
CA GLU A 104 6.61 -2.80 -11.85
C GLU A 104 5.50 -3.39 -12.71
N CYS A 105 5.36 -2.89 -13.93
CA CYS A 105 4.42 -3.40 -14.93
C CYS A 105 4.78 -2.93 -16.35
N GLN A 106 4.35 -3.67 -17.35
CA GLN A 106 4.43 -3.23 -18.75
C GLN A 106 3.29 -2.26 -19.09
N LYS A 107 2.11 -2.52 -18.55
CA LYS A 107 0.87 -1.74 -18.66
C LYS A 107 0.10 -1.79 -17.34
N PRO A 108 -0.68 -0.74 -17.04
CA PRO A 108 -0.80 0.55 -17.75
C PRO A 108 0.50 1.38 -17.69
N LYS A 109 0.56 2.47 -18.45
CA LYS A 109 1.57 3.51 -18.22
C LYS A 109 1.18 4.25 -16.94
N ILE A 110 2.07 4.25 -15.95
CA ILE A 110 1.77 4.78 -14.61
C ILE A 110 1.90 6.30 -14.54
N ASP A 111 2.90 6.90 -15.20
CA ASP A 111 3.14 8.34 -15.11
C ASP A 111 1.88 9.19 -15.37
N PRO A 112 1.06 8.92 -16.41
CA PRO A 112 -0.14 9.72 -16.68
C PRO A 112 -1.24 9.62 -15.62
N ILE A 113 -1.23 8.58 -14.78
CA ILE A 113 -2.23 8.29 -13.76
C ILE A 113 -1.67 8.41 -12.33
N SER A 114 -0.37 8.70 -12.21
CA SER A 114 0.33 8.73 -10.91
C SER A 114 -0.25 9.76 -9.94
N ASP A 115 -0.61 10.95 -10.43
CA ASP A 115 -1.16 12.01 -9.57
C ASP A 115 -2.51 11.59 -8.98
N ALA A 116 -3.40 11.00 -9.77
CA ALA A 116 -4.68 10.50 -9.27
C ALA A 116 -4.51 9.38 -8.22
N ILE A 117 -3.53 8.50 -8.41
CA ILE A 117 -3.20 7.45 -7.43
C ILE A 117 -2.62 8.08 -6.16
N ARG A 118 -1.73 9.06 -6.26
CA ARG A 118 -1.15 9.78 -5.12
C ARG A 118 -2.22 10.46 -4.28
N ASP A 119 -3.13 11.18 -4.92
CA ASP A 119 -4.22 11.89 -4.25
C ASP A 119 -5.14 10.92 -3.51
N SER A 120 -5.53 9.81 -4.17
CA SER A 120 -6.36 8.78 -3.56
C SER A 120 -5.68 8.11 -2.37
N VAL A 121 -4.40 7.75 -2.49
CA VAL A 121 -3.63 7.15 -1.39
C VAL A 121 -3.49 8.13 -0.22
N ALA A 122 -3.20 9.41 -0.50
CA ALA A 122 -3.10 10.45 0.52
C ALA A 122 -4.42 10.62 1.29
N GLU A 123 -5.56 10.65 0.57
CA GLU A 123 -6.90 10.72 1.15
C GLU A 123 -7.19 9.51 2.07
N ILE A 124 -6.92 8.28 1.58
CA ILE A 124 -7.12 7.04 2.36
C ILE A 124 -6.31 7.05 3.65
N LEU A 125 -5.06 7.50 3.58
CA LEU A 125 -4.13 7.54 4.71
C LEU A 125 -4.29 8.78 5.60
N LYS A 126 -5.04 9.80 5.14
CA LYS A 126 -5.22 11.10 5.79
C LYS A 126 -3.90 11.83 6.02
N ILE A 127 -3.09 11.89 4.95
CA ILE A 127 -1.81 12.62 4.85
C ILE A 127 -1.84 13.56 3.64
N GLU A 128 -0.84 14.44 3.53
CA GLU A 128 -0.74 15.34 2.38
C GLU A 128 -0.22 14.60 1.14
N THR A 129 -0.64 15.03 -0.06
CA THR A 129 -0.24 14.39 -1.33
C THR A 129 1.28 14.39 -1.54
N ASP A 130 2.00 15.42 -1.07
CA ASP A 130 3.45 15.52 -1.16
C ASP A 130 4.20 14.51 -0.29
N GLN A 131 3.51 13.85 0.65
CA GLN A 131 4.06 12.74 1.44
C GLN A 131 3.99 11.39 0.71
N VAL A 132 3.36 11.33 -0.48
CA VAL A 132 3.24 10.11 -1.30
C VAL A 132 4.10 10.23 -2.56
N GLY A 133 5.12 9.40 -2.68
CA GLY A 133 5.94 9.25 -3.87
C GLY A 133 5.57 8.00 -4.67
N ILE A 134 5.46 8.10 -5.98
CA ILE A 134 5.24 6.96 -6.88
C ILE A 134 6.30 6.97 -7.96
N ILE A 135 6.94 5.82 -8.19
CA ILE A 135 7.80 5.56 -9.33
C ILE A 135 7.35 4.28 -10.03
N ALA A 136 7.60 4.18 -11.32
CA ALA A 136 7.28 3.00 -12.11
C ALA A 136 8.45 2.54 -12.95
N THR A 137 8.49 1.24 -13.22
CA THR A 137 9.47 0.62 -14.09
C THR A 137 8.86 -0.53 -14.87
N THR A 138 9.43 -0.81 -16.04
CA THR A 138 9.15 -2.05 -16.78
C THR A 138 10.16 -3.15 -16.46
N GLY A 139 11.15 -2.88 -15.58
CA GLY A 139 12.21 -3.81 -15.23
C GLY A 139 12.97 -4.35 -16.45
N GLU A 140 13.08 -3.55 -17.54
CA GLU A 140 13.71 -3.93 -18.81
C GLU A 140 13.15 -5.26 -19.38
N ARG A 141 11.91 -5.62 -19.01
CA ARG A 141 11.26 -6.88 -19.40
C ARG A 141 11.96 -8.15 -18.89
N LEU A 142 12.74 -8.05 -17.82
CA LEU A 142 13.44 -9.20 -17.25
C LEU A 142 12.51 -10.08 -16.41
N THR A 143 11.49 -9.49 -15.79
CA THR A 143 10.53 -10.19 -14.93
C THR A 143 9.23 -10.52 -15.68
N ALA A 144 8.37 -11.35 -15.09
CA ALA A 144 7.02 -11.62 -15.57
C ALA A 144 6.17 -10.32 -15.63
N PHE A 145 6.34 -9.40 -14.67
CA PHE A 145 5.61 -8.13 -14.61
C PHE A 145 6.06 -7.19 -15.72
N GLY A 146 7.35 -7.07 -15.94
CA GLY A 146 7.92 -6.33 -17.04
C GLY A 146 7.58 -6.91 -18.43
N LYS A 147 7.26 -8.20 -18.51
CA LYS A 147 6.75 -8.86 -19.72
C LYS A 147 5.24 -8.69 -19.91
N GLY A 148 4.53 -8.11 -18.94
CA GLY A 148 3.10 -7.83 -19.05
C GLY A 148 2.19 -8.97 -18.58
N GLU A 149 2.67 -9.87 -17.71
CA GLU A 149 1.85 -10.95 -17.15
C GLU A 149 1.03 -10.50 -15.92
N GLY A 150 1.39 -9.38 -15.31
CA GLY A 150 0.75 -8.85 -14.12
C GLY A 150 1.36 -7.52 -13.68
N ILE A 151 1.09 -7.15 -12.44
CA ILE A 151 1.63 -5.95 -11.77
C ILE A 151 2.20 -6.37 -10.43
N GLN A 152 3.40 -5.86 -10.10
CA GLN A 152 4.03 -5.97 -8.79
C GLN A 152 4.20 -4.59 -8.18
N VAL A 153 3.96 -4.49 -6.88
CA VAL A 153 4.10 -3.24 -6.12
C VAL A 153 4.89 -3.48 -4.84
N PHE A 154 5.84 -2.59 -4.60
CA PHE A 154 6.51 -2.44 -3.32
C PHE A 154 6.10 -1.11 -2.71
N THR A 155 5.77 -1.12 -1.42
CA THR A 155 5.43 0.10 -0.67
C THR A 155 6.30 0.18 0.57
N VAL A 156 6.95 1.32 0.76
CA VAL A 156 7.67 1.66 2.00
C VAL A 156 6.91 2.75 2.72
N ILE A 157 6.60 2.51 3.98
CA ILE A 157 5.98 3.52 4.86
C ILE A 157 6.94 3.85 5.99
N THR A 158 7.05 5.14 6.29
CA THR A 158 7.65 5.60 7.54
C THR A 158 6.57 6.14 8.48
N ALA A 159 6.70 5.81 9.75
CA ALA A 159 5.79 6.28 10.79
C ALA A 159 6.56 6.75 12.02
N ILE A 160 6.11 7.83 12.64
CA ILE A 160 6.69 8.38 13.86
C ILE A 160 5.68 8.32 15.01
N HIS A 161 6.17 8.12 16.21
CA HIS A 161 5.35 8.22 17.42
C HIS A 161 5.00 9.69 17.68
N LYS A 162 3.75 9.98 18.00
CA LYS A 162 3.26 11.36 18.21
C LYS A 162 4.08 12.16 19.22
N ASN A 163 4.55 11.51 20.29
CA ASN A 163 5.34 12.11 21.36
C ASN A 163 6.85 12.04 21.09
N ILE A 164 7.27 12.20 19.84
CA ILE A 164 8.70 12.11 19.45
C ILE A 164 9.58 13.08 20.23
N ARG A 165 9.05 14.25 20.64
CA ARG A 165 9.76 15.25 21.48
C ARG A 165 10.09 14.70 22.87
N ASP A 166 9.15 13.99 23.51
CA ASP A 166 9.34 13.38 24.83
C ASP A 166 10.41 12.28 24.80
N PHE A 167 10.52 11.57 23.69
CA PHE A 167 11.58 10.57 23.48
C PHE A 167 12.97 11.19 23.38
N ALA A 168 13.11 12.35 22.77
CA ALA A 168 14.39 13.06 22.67
C ALA A 168 14.84 13.58 24.05
N GLU A 169 13.92 14.16 24.81
CA GLU A 169 14.20 14.70 26.15
C GLU A 169 14.50 13.60 27.19
N SER A 170 13.82 12.45 27.12
CA SER A 170 14.06 11.33 28.04
C SER A 170 15.46 10.73 27.89
N LYS A 171 16.01 10.71 26.67
CA LYS A 171 17.38 10.25 26.40
C LYS A 171 18.44 11.24 26.86
N THR A 172 18.15 12.54 26.82
CA THR A 172 19.09 13.59 27.27
C THR A 172 19.24 13.57 28.80
N LYS A 173 18.16 13.28 29.52
CA LYS A 173 18.17 13.14 31.00
C LYS A 173 18.89 11.85 31.46
N LYS A 174 18.84 10.75 30.69
CA LYS A 174 19.56 9.50 31.02
C LYS A 174 21.08 9.58 30.77
N LYS A 175 21.55 10.47 29.89
CA LYS A 175 22.99 10.67 29.64
C LYS A 175 23.67 11.62 30.67
N LYS A 176 22.89 12.30 31.51
CA LYS A 176 23.40 13.23 32.56
C LYS A 176 23.40 12.60 33.97
N ARG A 177 23.12 11.33 34.11
CA ARG A 177 23.28 10.50 35.31
C ARG A 177 24.35 9.43 35.04
#